data_322158e1d1c2d8f603c23897494973a1
#
_entry.id   322158e1d1c2d8f603c23897494973a1
#
_cell.length_a   1.000
_cell.length_b   1.000
_cell.length_c   1.000
_cell.angle_alpha   90.00
_cell.angle_beta   90.00
_cell.angle_gamma   90.00
#
_symmetry.space_group_name_H-M   'P 1'
#
loop_
_entity.id
_entity.type
_entity.pdbx_description
1 polymer ?
#
loop_
_entity_poly.entity_id
_entity_poly.type
_entity_poly.pdbx_seq_one_letter_code
_entity_poly.pdbx_strand_id
1 'polypeptide(L)'
;MYSAAKAITTTVVHMLVERGEFALDDRVCDYLPTYTGHGKERTTIRHVMTHSAGIPFATGPRPDLRRMNDSDYAREQLGKLKPIHRPGLMHIYHGLTWGPLIREIVSAATGRNIREILATEILDPLGFRWTNYGVAQADVDLVAPSHVTGKPLPAPIAAALKMALGGSMTQIIPFSNSPMFLTSVVPSSSTVSTAHELSRFAEILRRGGELDGVRVLRQETLRAATRECRRLRPDVATGLAPMRWGTGFMLGSRRFGPFGRDATAAFGHTGLTNIAIWADPSRGLAVGLVSSGKPGGHPEAGRYTALLDRINAEVPLG
;
A
#
# COMPACT_ATOMS: atom_id res chain seq x y z
N MET A 1 -4.52 -8.30 -2.62
CA MET A 1 -3.39 -7.61 -3.32
C MET A 1 -2.18 -7.29 -2.42
N TYR A 2 -2.27 -7.51 -1.14
CA TYR A 2 -1.23 -7.08 -0.19
C TYR A 2 -0.87 -5.60 -0.37
N SER A 3 0.39 -5.24 -0.19
CA SER A 3 0.80 -3.83 -0.18
C SER A 3 0.60 -3.06 -1.48
N ALA A 4 0.32 -3.71 -2.61
CA ALA A 4 -0.08 -3.01 -3.84
C ALA A 4 -1.37 -2.19 -3.63
N ALA A 5 -2.22 -2.58 -2.66
CA ALA A 5 -3.38 -1.80 -2.20
C ALA A 5 -3.04 -0.37 -1.76
N LYS A 6 -1.81 -0.15 -1.29
CA LYS A 6 -1.40 1.19 -0.82
C LYS A 6 -1.42 2.26 -1.91
N ALA A 7 -1.22 1.91 -3.19
CA ALA A 7 -1.35 2.87 -4.28
C ALA A 7 -2.80 3.37 -4.40
N ILE A 8 -3.78 2.47 -4.30
CA ILE A 8 -5.21 2.80 -4.30
C ILE A 8 -5.54 3.68 -3.09
N THR A 9 -5.12 3.26 -1.90
CA THR A 9 -5.36 4.01 -0.66
C THR A 9 -4.69 5.38 -0.68
N THR A 10 -3.48 5.48 -1.21
CA THR A 10 -2.77 6.76 -1.40
C THR A 10 -3.60 7.71 -2.27
N THR A 11 -4.20 7.20 -3.35
CA THR A 11 -5.09 7.99 -4.21
C THR A 11 -6.29 8.51 -3.42
N VAL A 12 -6.96 7.66 -2.64
CA VAL A 12 -8.08 8.08 -1.77
C VAL A 12 -7.65 9.13 -0.77
N VAL A 13 -6.52 8.95 -0.09
CA VAL A 13 -6.00 9.93 0.89
C VAL A 13 -5.75 11.29 0.23
N HIS A 14 -5.08 11.33 -0.92
CA HIS A 14 -4.80 12.58 -1.63
C HIS A 14 -6.07 13.24 -2.18
N MET A 15 -7.07 12.47 -2.59
CA MET A 15 -8.39 12.97 -2.96
C MET A 15 -9.08 13.67 -1.78
N LEU A 16 -9.04 13.07 -0.60
CA LEU A 16 -9.64 13.64 0.61
C LEU A 16 -8.87 14.90 1.07
N VAL A 17 -7.56 14.91 0.99
CA VAL A 17 -6.72 16.11 1.24
C VAL A 17 -7.08 17.23 0.26
N GLU A 18 -7.24 16.92 -1.03
CA GLU A 18 -7.63 17.90 -2.04
C GLU A 18 -9.01 18.52 -1.78
N ARG A 19 -9.91 17.75 -1.18
CA ARG A 19 -11.26 18.19 -0.79
C ARG A 19 -11.32 18.92 0.55
N GLY A 20 -10.18 18.98 1.27
CA GLY A 20 -10.10 19.68 2.56
C GLY A 20 -10.66 18.90 3.75
N GLU A 21 -10.85 17.57 3.62
CA GLU A 21 -11.30 16.72 4.73
C GLU A 21 -10.27 16.67 5.88
N PHE A 22 -9.00 16.77 5.51
CA PHE A 22 -7.86 16.91 6.42
C PHE A 22 -6.61 17.35 5.63
N ALA A 23 -5.61 17.87 6.35
CA ALA A 23 -4.31 18.21 5.75
C ALA A 23 -3.26 17.14 6.07
N LEU A 24 -2.27 16.97 5.17
CA LEU A 24 -1.15 16.04 5.42
C LEU A 24 -0.34 16.41 6.66
N ASP A 25 -0.31 17.69 7.03
CA ASP A 25 0.45 18.20 8.17
C ASP A 25 -0.34 18.23 9.47
N ASP A 26 -1.64 17.84 9.44
CA ASP A 26 -2.44 17.65 10.64
C ASP A 26 -1.86 16.52 11.50
N ARG A 27 -1.95 16.66 12.81
CA ARG A 27 -1.49 15.64 13.74
C ARG A 27 -2.48 14.48 13.81
N VAL A 28 -1.96 13.27 13.84
CA VAL A 28 -2.78 12.07 13.96
C VAL A 28 -3.65 12.10 15.23
N CYS A 29 -3.13 12.62 16.34
CA CYS A 29 -3.87 12.71 17.60
C CYS A 29 -5.05 13.68 17.57
N ASP A 30 -5.12 14.58 16.59
CA ASP A 30 -6.28 15.47 16.43
C ASP A 30 -7.51 14.68 15.94
N TYR A 31 -7.31 13.56 15.23
CA TYR A 31 -8.33 12.62 14.77
C TYR A 31 -8.47 11.39 15.66
N LEU A 32 -7.37 10.93 16.25
CA LEU A 32 -7.28 9.74 17.08
C LEU A 32 -6.71 10.11 18.47
N PRO A 33 -7.54 10.60 19.44
CA PRO A 33 -7.05 11.07 20.73
C PRO A 33 -6.27 10.03 21.54
N THR A 34 -6.51 8.73 21.30
CA THR A 34 -5.77 7.62 21.92
C THR A 34 -4.35 7.44 21.35
N TYR A 35 -4.05 8.05 20.20
CA TYR A 35 -2.73 7.96 19.56
C TYR A 35 -1.74 8.96 20.17
N THR A 36 -1.47 8.83 21.46
CA THR A 36 -0.63 9.70 22.28
C THR A 36 0.42 8.92 23.05
N GLY A 37 1.30 9.61 23.75
CA GLY A 37 2.41 9.03 24.51
C GLY A 37 3.62 8.65 23.66
N HIS A 38 4.77 8.60 24.30
CA HIS A 38 6.06 8.28 23.67
C HIS A 38 6.45 9.20 22.49
N GLY A 39 5.94 10.44 22.44
CA GLY A 39 6.23 11.42 21.39
C GLY A 39 5.35 11.29 20.15
N LYS A 40 4.31 10.40 20.15
CA LYS A 40 3.35 10.22 19.05
C LYS A 40 2.51 11.46 18.77
N GLU A 41 2.36 12.35 19.71
CA GLU A 41 1.64 13.62 19.57
C GLU A 41 2.17 14.50 18.44
N ARG A 42 3.42 14.27 18.04
CA ARG A 42 4.08 14.97 16.93
C ARG A 42 3.91 14.28 15.59
N THR A 43 3.26 13.11 15.56
CA THR A 43 3.05 12.37 14.31
C THR A 43 2.02 13.09 13.46
N THR A 44 2.39 13.48 12.24
CA THR A 44 1.45 14.01 11.25
C THR A 44 1.00 12.91 10.29
N ILE A 45 -0.10 13.15 9.57
CA ILE A 45 -0.58 12.27 8.50
C ILE A 45 0.52 12.11 7.43
N ARG A 46 1.28 13.17 7.13
CA ARG A 46 2.46 13.10 6.26
C ARG A 46 3.50 12.10 6.76
N HIS A 47 3.79 12.05 8.05
CA HIS A 47 4.71 11.06 8.62
C HIS A 47 4.21 9.62 8.41
N VAL A 48 2.89 9.40 8.49
CA VAL A 48 2.29 8.11 8.20
C VAL A 48 2.45 7.79 6.71
N MET A 49 2.04 8.70 5.83
CA MET A 49 2.09 8.51 4.37
C MET A 49 3.51 8.29 3.84
N THR A 50 4.51 8.87 4.48
CA THR A 50 5.92 8.73 4.09
C THR A 50 6.69 7.66 4.86
N HIS A 51 5.99 6.79 5.64
CA HIS A 51 6.62 5.75 6.44
C HIS A 51 7.67 6.26 7.45
N SER A 52 7.45 7.43 8.02
CA SER A 52 8.35 8.08 8.98
C SER A 52 7.70 8.32 10.36
N ALA A 53 6.55 7.71 10.61
CA ALA A 53 5.84 7.85 11.90
C ALA A 53 6.54 7.13 13.08
N GLY A 54 7.58 6.32 12.81
CA GLY A 54 8.34 5.62 13.85
C GLY A 54 7.73 4.31 14.34
N ILE A 55 6.68 3.82 13.70
CA ILE A 55 5.96 2.60 14.08
C ILE A 55 5.97 1.53 12.97
N PRO A 56 7.13 1.17 12.38
CA PRO A 56 7.18 0.25 11.24
C PRO A 56 6.71 -1.16 11.62
N PHE A 57 6.78 -1.53 12.89
CA PHE A 57 6.40 -2.83 13.41
C PHE A 57 5.32 -2.70 14.47
N ALA A 58 4.45 -3.70 14.56
CA ALA A 58 3.54 -3.81 15.69
C ALA A 58 4.35 -4.18 16.95
N THR A 59 4.53 -3.21 17.85
CA THR A 59 5.18 -3.41 19.14
C THR A 59 4.16 -3.83 20.18
N GLY A 60 4.43 -4.89 20.96
CA GLY A 60 3.51 -5.39 21.97
C GLY A 60 2.90 -6.76 21.65
N PRO A 61 1.87 -7.18 22.41
CA PRO A 61 1.16 -8.44 22.16
C PRO A 61 0.59 -8.48 20.73
N ARG A 62 0.54 -9.67 20.16
CA ARG A 62 -0.07 -9.85 18.83
C ARG A 62 -1.53 -9.44 18.88
N PRO A 63 -2.00 -8.59 17.95
CA PRO A 63 -3.39 -8.19 17.91
C PRO A 63 -4.29 -9.41 17.60
N ASP A 64 -5.50 -9.42 18.16
CA ASP A 64 -6.50 -10.40 17.80
C ASP A 64 -7.04 -10.10 16.40
N LEU A 65 -6.62 -10.90 15.43
CA LEU A 65 -6.98 -10.72 14.03
C LEU A 65 -8.49 -10.91 13.77
N ARG A 66 -9.23 -11.56 14.68
CA ARG A 66 -10.70 -11.67 14.57
C ARG A 66 -11.40 -10.32 14.74
N ARG A 67 -10.72 -9.35 15.34
CA ARG A 67 -11.20 -8.00 15.58
C ARG A 67 -10.63 -6.95 14.61
N MET A 68 -10.09 -7.39 13.45
CA MET A 68 -9.43 -6.48 12.50
C MET A 68 -10.37 -5.43 11.88
N ASN A 69 -11.68 -5.68 11.87
CA ASN A 69 -12.71 -4.72 11.42
C ASN A 69 -13.30 -3.87 12.56
N ASP A 70 -12.94 -4.14 13.81
CA ASP A 70 -13.39 -3.41 14.99
C ASP A 70 -12.54 -2.13 15.14
N SER A 71 -13.15 -0.96 14.90
CA SER A 71 -12.46 0.33 14.94
C SER A 71 -12.01 0.70 16.34
N ASP A 72 -12.81 0.43 17.38
CA ASP A 72 -12.43 0.77 18.76
C ASP A 72 -11.22 -0.06 19.20
N TYR A 73 -11.25 -1.34 18.87
CA TYR A 73 -10.10 -2.22 19.10
C TYR A 73 -8.86 -1.73 18.32
N ALA A 74 -9.02 -1.38 17.05
CA ALA A 74 -7.91 -0.88 16.24
C ALA A 74 -7.30 0.40 16.82
N ARG A 75 -8.13 1.37 17.23
CA ARG A 75 -7.70 2.62 17.88
C ARG A 75 -6.96 2.36 19.19
N GLU A 76 -7.48 1.43 20.00
CA GLU A 76 -6.82 0.99 21.24
C GLU A 76 -5.42 0.40 20.95
N GLN A 77 -5.32 -0.53 19.98
CA GLN A 77 -4.03 -1.14 19.64
C GLN A 77 -3.04 -0.12 19.05
N LEU A 78 -3.50 0.79 18.17
CA LEU A 78 -2.70 1.89 17.64
C LEU A 78 -2.19 2.81 18.73
N GLY A 79 -3.03 3.10 19.74
CA GLY A 79 -2.66 3.88 20.92
C GLY A 79 -1.53 3.24 21.74
N LYS A 80 -1.48 1.91 21.83
CA LYS A 80 -0.45 1.15 22.57
C LYS A 80 0.90 1.06 21.84
N LEU A 81 0.98 1.38 20.55
CA LEU A 81 2.23 1.30 19.80
C LEU A 81 3.28 2.27 20.37
N LYS A 82 4.52 1.78 20.49
CA LYS A 82 5.67 2.58 20.92
C LYS A 82 6.56 2.84 19.70
N PRO A 83 6.76 4.11 19.31
CA PRO A 83 7.69 4.45 18.25
C PRO A 83 9.12 4.01 18.57
N ILE A 84 9.83 3.45 17.60
CA ILE A 84 11.24 3.10 17.70
C ILE A 84 12.17 4.31 17.45
N HIS A 85 11.62 5.37 16.87
CA HIS A 85 12.27 6.66 16.71
C HIS A 85 11.22 7.79 16.67
N ARG A 86 11.64 9.02 16.90
CA ARG A 86 10.74 10.19 16.81
C ARG A 86 10.18 10.32 15.37
N PRO A 87 8.92 10.77 15.21
CA PRO A 87 8.32 11.03 13.89
C PRO A 87 9.21 11.95 13.03
N GLY A 88 9.34 11.63 11.75
CA GLY A 88 10.15 12.37 10.78
C GLY A 88 11.65 12.05 10.78
N LEU A 89 12.19 11.34 11.79
CA LEU A 89 13.63 11.10 11.90
C LEU A 89 14.14 10.09 10.87
N MET A 90 13.45 8.97 10.73
CA MET A 90 13.82 7.89 9.79
C MET A 90 12.61 7.44 8.99
N HIS A 91 12.88 6.96 7.79
CA HIS A 91 11.90 6.29 6.95
C HIS A 91 12.16 4.79 7.01
N ILE A 92 11.23 4.05 7.57
CA ILE A 92 11.23 2.58 7.61
C ILE A 92 9.84 2.13 7.19
N TYR A 93 9.73 1.28 6.21
CA TYR A 93 8.45 0.87 5.66
C TYR A 93 7.49 0.31 6.73
N HIS A 94 6.30 0.89 6.83
CA HIS A 94 5.24 0.49 7.77
C HIS A 94 4.32 -0.54 7.08
N GLY A 95 4.70 -1.81 7.13
CA GLY A 95 3.97 -2.88 6.44
C GLY A 95 2.56 -3.08 6.97
N LEU A 96 2.44 -3.20 8.29
CA LEU A 96 1.20 -3.57 9.01
C LEU A 96 0.44 -2.39 9.59
N THR A 97 1.15 -1.44 10.18
CA THR A 97 0.54 -0.36 10.98
C THR A 97 -0.05 0.77 10.13
N TRP A 98 0.44 0.94 8.90
CA TRP A 98 0.04 2.00 7.99
C TRP A 98 -1.46 1.95 7.64
N GLY A 99 -1.96 0.79 7.20
CA GLY A 99 -3.36 0.65 6.74
C GLY A 99 -4.39 0.90 7.82
N PRO A 100 -4.32 0.23 8.97
CA PRO A 100 -5.22 0.49 10.09
C PRO A 100 -5.20 1.96 10.53
N LEU A 101 -4.01 2.58 10.58
CA LEU A 101 -3.90 3.98 10.97
C LEU A 101 -4.59 4.92 9.97
N ILE A 102 -4.38 4.73 8.66
CA ILE A 102 -5.08 5.50 7.63
C ILE A 102 -6.60 5.27 7.67
N ARG A 103 -7.05 4.02 7.85
CA ARG A 103 -8.48 3.71 7.98
C ARG A 103 -9.13 4.52 9.09
N GLU A 104 -8.51 4.53 10.28
CA GLU A 104 -9.08 5.21 11.43
C GLU A 104 -9.02 6.73 11.29
N ILE A 105 -7.95 7.30 10.70
CA ILE A 105 -7.87 8.73 10.40
C ILE A 105 -8.98 9.13 9.43
N VAL A 106 -9.14 8.41 8.31
CA VAL A 106 -10.19 8.69 7.33
C VAL A 106 -11.58 8.59 7.97
N SER A 107 -11.83 7.54 8.75
CA SER A 107 -13.12 7.39 9.43
C SER A 107 -13.40 8.52 10.43
N ALA A 108 -12.40 8.97 11.19
CA ALA A 108 -12.57 10.05 12.15
C ALA A 108 -12.75 11.42 11.46
N ALA A 109 -12.06 11.66 10.35
CA ALA A 109 -12.15 12.92 9.63
C ALA A 109 -13.45 13.06 8.84
N THR A 110 -13.92 11.98 8.20
CA THR A 110 -15.04 12.04 7.24
C THR A 110 -16.36 11.48 7.80
N GLY A 111 -16.33 10.76 8.93
CA GLY A 111 -17.48 9.99 9.43
C GLY A 111 -17.84 8.78 8.55
N ARG A 112 -17.10 8.47 7.49
CA ARG A 112 -17.40 7.43 6.51
C ARG A 112 -16.36 6.32 6.52
N ASN A 113 -16.76 5.13 6.08
CA ASN A 113 -15.84 4.02 5.88
C ASN A 113 -15.01 4.23 4.60
N ILE A 114 -13.69 4.03 4.67
CA ILE A 114 -12.79 4.19 3.52
C ILE A 114 -13.15 3.26 2.34
N ARG A 115 -13.75 2.09 2.60
CA ARG A 115 -14.25 1.17 1.57
C ARG A 115 -15.41 1.79 0.80
N GLU A 116 -16.32 2.46 1.51
CA GLU A 116 -17.45 3.17 0.93
C GLU A 116 -16.97 4.37 0.10
N ILE A 117 -16.04 5.17 0.65
CA ILE A 117 -15.46 6.30 -0.06
C ILE A 117 -14.81 5.84 -1.38
N LEU A 118 -13.99 4.77 -1.34
CA LEU A 118 -13.38 4.22 -2.55
C LEU A 118 -14.45 3.79 -3.56
N ALA A 119 -15.50 3.10 -3.12
CA ALA A 119 -16.58 2.65 -3.99
C ALA A 119 -17.30 3.83 -4.65
N THR A 120 -17.90 4.70 -3.84
CA THR A 120 -18.81 5.74 -4.34
C THR A 120 -18.10 6.87 -5.08
N GLU A 121 -16.85 7.19 -4.71
CA GLU A 121 -16.15 8.35 -5.26
C GLU A 121 -15.24 8.01 -6.46
N ILE A 122 -14.84 6.73 -6.60
CA ILE A 122 -13.90 6.32 -7.64
C ILE A 122 -14.42 5.14 -8.44
N LEU A 123 -14.81 4.04 -7.77
CA LEU A 123 -15.03 2.78 -8.47
C LEU A 123 -16.35 2.74 -9.22
N ASP A 124 -17.46 3.13 -8.57
CA ASP A 124 -18.80 3.12 -9.16
C ASP A 124 -18.91 4.08 -10.35
N PRO A 125 -18.43 5.36 -10.27
CA PRO A 125 -18.44 6.27 -11.42
C PRO A 125 -17.64 5.77 -12.62
N LEU A 126 -16.62 4.94 -12.39
CA LEU A 126 -15.76 4.36 -13.43
C LEU A 126 -16.17 2.93 -13.82
N GLY A 127 -17.25 2.40 -13.26
CA GLY A 127 -17.77 1.07 -13.60
C GLY A 127 -16.86 -0.09 -13.17
N PHE A 128 -16.10 0.05 -12.08
CA PHE A 128 -15.34 -1.05 -11.48
C PHE A 128 -16.31 -2.01 -10.79
N ARG A 129 -16.07 -3.30 -10.93
CA ARG A 129 -16.92 -4.34 -10.34
C ARG A 129 -16.24 -5.12 -9.22
N TRP A 130 -14.95 -5.39 -9.36
CA TRP A 130 -14.22 -6.33 -8.50
C TRP A 130 -13.20 -5.70 -7.57
N THR A 131 -12.85 -4.45 -7.83
CA THR A 131 -11.83 -3.75 -7.03
C THR A 131 -12.46 -3.15 -5.79
N ASN A 132 -12.06 -3.58 -4.59
CA ASN A 132 -12.33 -2.87 -3.34
C ASN A 132 -11.49 -3.46 -2.19
N TYR A 133 -11.55 -2.86 -1.00
CA TYR A 133 -11.00 -3.43 0.23
C TYR A 133 -11.90 -4.58 0.69
N GLY A 134 -11.41 -5.79 0.54
CA GLY A 134 -12.16 -7.01 0.74
C GLY A 134 -13.29 -7.21 -0.28
N VAL A 135 -13.98 -8.32 -0.14
CA VAL A 135 -15.17 -8.69 -0.92
C VAL A 135 -16.38 -8.87 -0.02
N ALA A 136 -17.57 -8.95 -0.60
CA ALA A 136 -18.75 -9.40 0.13
C ALA A 136 -18.60 -10.88 0.53
N GLN A 137 -19.26 -11.30 1.60
CA GLN A 137 -19.19 -12.70 2.06
C GLN A 137 -19.59 -13.70 0.97
N ALA A 138 -20.55 -13.33 0.13
CA ALA A 138 -21.04 -14.15 -0.97
C ALA A 138 -20.01 -14.33 -2.12
N ASP A 139 -19.02 -13.43 -2.21
CA ASP A 139 -18.02 -13.43 -3.28
C ASP A 139 -16.68 -14.05 -2.85
N VAL A 140 -16.57 -14.54 -1.61
CA VAL A 140 -15.31 -15.09 -1.08
C VAL A 140 -14.79 -16.24 -1.95
N ASP A 141 -15.66 -17.12 -2.40
CA ASP A 141 -15.31 -18.30 -3.22
C ASP A 141 -14.89 -17.93 -4.66
N LEU A 142 -15.15 -16.71 -5.10
CA LEU A 142 -14.71 -16.19 -6.39
C LEU A 142 -13.26 -15.70 -6.35
N VAL A 143 -12.68 -15.51 -5.16
CA VAL A 143 -11.31 -15.00 -5.01
C VAL A 143 -10.30 -16.12 -5.22
N ALA A 144 -9.45 -15.98 -6.24
CA ALA A 144 -8.39 -16.94 -6.49
C ALA A 144 -7.43 -17.02 -5.28
N PRO A 145 -7.18 -18.23 -4.72
CA PRO A 145 -6.34 -18.37 -3.55
C PRO A 145 -4.87 -18.09 -3.85
N SER A 146 -4.19 -17.53 -2.87
CA SER A 146 -2.73 -17.35 -2.90
C SER A 146 -2.00 -18.57 -2.35
N HIS A 147 -0.88 -18.93 -2.95
CA HIS A 147 -0.08 -20.09 -2.56
C HIS A 147 1.38 -19.72 -2.36
N VAL A 148 2.00 -20.23 -1.31
CA VAL A 148 3.46 -20.15 -1.17
C VAL A 148 4.09 -21.00 -2.26
N THR A 149 5.01 -20.43 -3.03
CA THR A 149 5.69 -21.10 -4.14
C THR A 149 7.20 -20.86 -4.06
N GLY A 150 7.97 -21.63 -4.83
CA GLY A 150 9.41 -21.49 -4.89
C GLY A 150 10.15 -21.97 -3.65
N LYS A 151 11.46 -21.66 -3.60
CA LYS A 151 12.32 -22.05 -2.48
C LYS A 151 12.11 -21.17 -1.25
N PRO A 152 12.29 -21.71 -0.03
CA PRO A 152 12.29 -20.91 1.18
C PRO A 152 13.32 -19.75 1.12
N LEU A 153 12.96 -18.65 1.77
CA LEU A 153 13.91 -17.53 1.95
C LEU A 153 15.10 -17.94 2.83
N PRO A 154 16.29 -17.41 2.57
CA PRO A 154 17.41 -17.49 3.51
C PRO A 154 17.01 -16.98 4.90
N ALA A 155 17.48 -17.65 5.94
CA ALA A 155 17.07 -17.40 7.33
C ALA A 155 17.08 -15.91 7.76
N PRO A 156 18.12 -15.10 7.48
CA PRO A 156 18.13 -13.70 7.90
C PRO A 156 17.06 -12.86 7.20
N ILE A 157 16.80 -13.14 5.91
CA ILE A 157 15.76 -12.44 5.14
C ILE A 157 14.36 -12.86 5.62
N ALA A 158 14.18 -14.16 5.89
CA ALA A 158 12.93 -14.69 6.43
C ALA A 158 12.60 -14.08 7.81
N ALA A 159 13.62 -13.88 8.67
CA ALA A 159 13.45 -13.26 9.97
C ALA A 159 13.07 -11.78 9.86
N ALA A 160 13.73 -11.02 9.01
CA ALA A 160 13.40 -9.61 8.76
C ALA A 160 11.99 -9.46 8.20
N LEU A 161 11.62 -10.29 7.22
CA LEU A 161 10.27 -10.29 6.64
C LEU A 161 9.20 -10.70 7.66
N LYS A 162 9.48 -11.71 8.50
CA LYS A 162 8.58 -12.12 9.60
C LYS A 162 8.32 -10.98 10.57
N MET A 163 9.33 -10.19 10.88
CA MET A 163 9.17 -9.00 11.75
C MET A 163 8.33 -7.92 11.04
N ALA A 164 8.59 -7.65 9.77
CA ALA A 164 7.86 -6.63 8.99
C ALA A 164 6.40 -6.99 8.73
N LEU A 165 6.09 -8.29 8.58
CA LEU A 165 4.76 -8.80 8.25
C LEU A 165 4.00 -9.38 9.46
N GLY A 166 4.62 -9.47 10.63
CA GLY A 166 4.02 -10.08 11.82
C GLY A 166 3.91 -11.61 11.79
N GLY A 167 4.40 -12.28 10.75
CA GLY A 167 4.36 -13.73 10.60
C GLY A 167 5.20 -14.22 9.42
N SER A 168 5.44 -15.54 9.35
CA SER A 168 6.12 -16.15 8.20
C SER A 168 5.22 -16.19 6.97
N MET A 169 5.80 -16.35 5.77
CA MET A 169 5.04 -16.54 4.52
C MET A 169 4.05 -17.71 4.63
N THR A 170 4.46 -18.81 5.27
CA THR A 170 3.64 -20.00 5.49
C THR A 170 2.48 -19.78 6.47
N GLN A 171 2.49 -18.70 7.24
CA GLN A 171 1.39 -18.28 8.12
C GLN A 171 0.50 -17.23 7.44
N ILE A 172 1.11 -16.23 6.83
CA ILE A 172 0.40 -15.07 6.26
C ILE A 172 -0.37 -15.44 4.99
N ILE A 173 0.23 -16.24 4.10
CA ILE A 173 -0.43 -16.58 2.83
C ILE A 173 -1.71 -17.40 3.06
N PRO A 174 -1.72 -18.50 3.84
CA PRO A 174 -2.97 -19.19 4.17
C PRO A 174 -3.99 -18.31 4.90
N PHE A 175 -3.52 -17.47 5.85
CA PHE A 175 -4.41 -16.55 6.54
C PHE A 175 -5.07 -15.56 5.57
N SER A 176 -4.34 -15.07 4.57
CA SER A 176 -4.88 -14.14 3.58
C SER A 176 -5.94 -14.75 2.64
N ASN A 177 -6.07 -16.07 2.61
CA ASN A 177 -7.14 -16.78 1.91
C ASN A 177 -8.38 -16.99 2.78
N SER A 178 -8.32 -16.68 4.08
CA SER A 178 -9.46 -16.89 4.96
C SER A 178 -10.60 -15.92 4.66
N PRO A 179 -11.87 -16.35 4.82
CA PRO A 179 -13.02 -15.46 4.68
C PRO A 179 -12.89 -14.20 5.55
N MET A 180 -12.36 -14.35 6.76
CA MET A 180 -12.11 -13.26 7.70
C MET A 180 -11.22 -12.16 7.08
N PHE A 181 -10.11 -12.54 6.44
CA PHE A 181 -9.21 -11.57 5.80
C PHE A 181 -9.82 -11.03 4.51
N LEU A 182 -10.43 -11.90 3.70
CA LEU A 182 -11.01 -11.53 2.41
C LEU A 182 -12.19 -10.56 2.52
N THR A 183 -12.91 -10.56 3.65
CA THR A 183 -13.99 -9.61 3.93
C THR A 183 -13.55 -8.40 4.76
N SER A 184 -12.27 -8.33 5.13
CA SER A 184 -11.76 -7.26 5.99
C SER A 184 -11.48 -5.97 5.23
N VAL A 185 -11.52 -4.83 5.97
CA VAL A 185 -11.14 -3.50 5.47
C VAL A 185 -9.77 -3.13 6.04
N VAL A 186 -8.71 -3.64 5.40
CA VAL A 186 -7.32 -3.28 5.71
C VAL A 186 -6.70 -2.59 4.50
N PRO A 187 -6.73 -1.25 4.42
CA PRO A 187 -6.38 -0.49 3.21
C PRO A 187 -4.96 -0.70 2.68
N SER A 188 -4.10 -1.32 3.48
CA SER A 188 -2.73 -1.63 3.08
C SER A 188 -2.55 -3.04 2.51
N SER A 189 -3.60 -3.90 2.50
CA SER A 189 -3.38 -5.33 2.17
C SER A 189 -4.59 -6.11 1.68
N SER A 190 -5.83 -5.82 2.12
CA SER A 190 -7.00 -6.65 1.84
C SER A 190 -7.70 -6.35 0.50
N THR A 191 -7.20 -5.43 -0.30
CA THR A 191 -7.82 -5.15 -1.61
C THR A 191 -7.82 -6.40 -2.49
N VAL A 192 -8.98 -6.68 -3.07
CA VAL A 192 -9.19 -7.66 -4.14
C VAL A 192 -9.41 -6.91 -5.44
N SER A 193 -8.93 -7.43 -6.56
CA SER A 193 -9.06 -6.82 -7.88
C SER A 193 -8.76 -7.85 -8.97
N THR A 194 -9.07 -7.51 -10.21
CA THR A 194 -8.58 -8.20 -11.41
C THR A 194 -7.38 -7.44 -12.00
N ALA A 195 -6.58 -8.09 -12.83
CA ALA A 195 -5.48 -7.43 -13.54
C ALA A 195 -5.98 -6.29 -14.44
N HIS A 196 -7.14 -6.49 -15.10
CA HIS A 196 -7.76 -5.48 -15.93
C HIS A 196 -8.16 -4.24 -15.13
N GLU A 197 -8.91 -4.40 -14.04
CA GLU A 197 -9.33 -3.24 -13.23
C GLU A 197 -8.15 -2.56 -12.55
N LEU A 198 -7.13 -3.34 -12.16
CA LEU A 198 -5.92 -2.79 -11.59
C LEU A 198 -5.15 -1.92 -12.60
N SER A 199 -5.06 -2.35 -13.86
CA SER A 199 -4.46 -1.53 -14.92
C SER A 199 -5.30 -0.31 -15.24
N ARG A 200 -6.64 -0.40 -15.22
CA ARG A 200 -7.53 0.77 -15.35
C ARG A 200 -7.33 1.76 -14.20
N PHE A 201 -7.13 1.28 -12.97
CA PHE A 201 -6.81 2.17 -11.86
C PHE A 201 -5.45 2.85 -12.05
N ALA A 202 -4.44 2.12 -12.53
CA ALA A 202 -3.15 2.71 -12.90
C ALA A 202 -3.29 3.73 -14.04
N GLU A 203 -4.24 3.54 -14.94
CA GLU A 203 -4.54 4.49 -16.03
C GLU A 203 -5.09 5.82 -15.51
N ILE A 204 -5.89 5.84 -14.43
CA ILE A 204 -6.28 7.07 -13.74
C ILE A 204 -5.02 7.87 -13.35
N LEU A 205 -4.04 7.19 -12.76
CA LEU A 205 -2.79 7.80 -12.32
C LEU A 205 -1.94 8.27 -13.50
N ARG A 206 -1.84 7.46 -14.57
CA ARG A 206 -1.09 7.82 -15.77
C ARG A 206 -1.64 9.06 -16.46
N ARG A 207 -2.97 9.21 -16.48
CA ARG A 207 -3.67 10.35 -17.07
C ARG A 207 -3.76 11.57 -16.15
N GLY A 208 -2.99 11.60 -15.06
CA GLY A 208 -2.95 12.76 -14.17
C GLY A 208 -4.18 12.90 -13.27
N GLY A 209 -4.83 11.77 -12.95
CA GLY A 209 -5.96 11.73 -12.00
C GLY A 209 -7.34 11.71 -12.65
N GLU A 210 -7.44 11.41 -13.95
CA GLU A 210 -8.71 11.37 -14.68
C GLU A 210 -8.80 10.12 -15.56
N LEU A 211 -9.98 9.54 -15.68
CA LEU A 211 -10.29 8.46 -16.60
C LEU A 211 -11.76 8.55 -17.03
N ASP A 212 -12.03 8.32 -18.32
CA ASP A 212 -13.36 8.25 -18.90
C ASP A 212 -14.28 9.46 -18.52
N GLY A 213 -13.67 10.66 -18.43
CA GLY A 213 -14.36 11.90 -18.02
C GLY A 213 -14.57 12.09 -16.52
N VAL A 214 -14.19 11.09 -15.70
CA VAL A 214 -14.25 11.17 -14.23
C VAL A 214 -12.92 11.63 -13.67
N ARG A 215 -12.92 12.80 -13.01
CA ARG A 215 -11.75 13.34 -12.31
C ARG A 215 -11.74 12.89 -10.86
N VAL A 216 -10.74 12.07 -10.53
CA VAL A 216 -10.49 11.57 -9.18
C VAL A 216 -9.59 12.51 -8.39
N LEU A 217 -8.53 13.03 -9.03
CA LEU A 217 -7.54 13.96 -8.47
C LEU A 217 -7.21 15.05 -9.47
N ARG A 218 -6.80 16.21 -9.00
CA ARG A 218 -6.13 17.18 -9.86
C ARG A 218 -4.71 16.73 -10.18
N GLN A 219 -4.23 17.09 -11.36
CA GLN A 219 -2.89 16.72 -11.80
C GLN A 219 -1.80 17.28 -10.88
N GLU A 220 -2.03 18.47 -10.33
CA GLU A 220 -1.11 19.12 -9.38
C GLU A 220 -0.98 18.32 -8.08
N THR A 221 -2.11 17.80 -7.57
CA THR A 221 -2.15 16.94 -6.38
C THR A 221 -1.35 15.67 -6.62
N LEU A 222 -1.54 15.03 -7.78
CA LEU A 222 -0.79 13.83 -8.12
C LEU A 222 0.71 14.11 -8.30
N ARG A 223 1.07 15.23 -8.96
CA ARG A 223 2.48 15.67 -9.08
C ARG A 223 3.11 15.92 -7.71
N ALA A 224 2.37 16.54 -6.78
CA ALA A 224 2.85 16.76 -5.41
C ALA A 224 3.04 15.43 -4.67
N ALA A 225 2.11 14.48 -4.82
CA ALA A 225 2.15 13.15 -4.21
C ALA A 225 3.33 12.30 -4.72
N THR A 226 3.70 12.46 -5.99
CA THR A 226 4.79 11.73 -6.65
C THR A 226 6.14 12.45 -6.60
N ARG A 227 6.20 13.66 -6.02
CA ARG A 227 7.49 14.33 -5.75
C ARG A 227 8.31 13.50 -4.78
N GLU A 228 9.57 13.26 -5.11
CA GLU A 228 10.47 12.50 -4.24
C GLU A 228 10.62 13.17 -2.87
N CYS A 229 10.13 12.49 -1.83
CA CYS A 229 10.31 12.92 -0.44
C CYS A 229 11.42 12.16 0.26
N ARG A 230 11.86 11.03 -0.29
CA ARG A 230 12.96 10.20 0.20
C ARG A 230 13.79 9.69 -0.94
N ARG A 231 15.08 10.00 -0.90
CA ARG A 231 16.08 9.48 -1.84
C ARG A 231 16.25 7.96 -1.72
N LEU A 232 16.80 7.34 -2.75
CA LEU A 232 17.12 5.92 -2.78
C LEU A 232 18.02 5.53 -1.60
N ARG A 233 17.48 4.73 -0.68
CA ARG A 233 18.20 4.19 0.49
C ARG A 233 17.69 2.79 0.81
N PRO A 234 18.55 1.90 1.34
CA PRO A 234 18.12 0.62 1.87
C PRO A 234 17.07 0.80 2.97
N ASP A 235 16.09 -0.11 2.99
CA ASP A 235 15.05 -0.13 4.00
C ASP A 235 15.01 -1.50 4.68
N VAL A 236 15.22 -1.52 5.98
CA VAL A 236 15.32 -2.78 6.76
C VAL A 236 14.00 -3.57 6.75
N ALA A 237 12.87 -2.91 6.62
CA ALA A 237 11.57 -3.57 6.60
C ALA A 237 11.24 -4.20 5.23
N THR A 238 11.96 -3.81 4.17
CA THR A 238 11.84 -4.38 2.82
C THR A 238 12.98 -5.32 2.46
N GLY A 239 13.75 -5.78 3.45
CA GLY A 239 14.90 -6.67 3.23
C GLY A 239 16.10 -5.95 2.61
N LEU A 240 16.30 -4.68 2.94
CA LEU A 240 17.34 -3.79 2.44
C LEU A 240 17.21 -3.40 0.96
N ALA A 241 16.08 -3.68 0.31
CA ALA A 241 15.83 -3.20 -1.03
C ALA A 241 15.85 -1.66 -1.06
N PRO A 242 16.66 -1.03 -1.92
CA PRO A 242 16.70 0.42 -2.02
C PRO A 242 15.42 0.93 -2.68
N MET A 243 14.78 1.92 -2.04
CA MET A 243 13.48 2.44 -2.49
C MET A 243 13.49 3.96 -2.52
N ARG A 244 12.91 4.53 -3.58
CA ARG A 244 12.56 5.95 -3.67
C ARG A 244 11.07 6.10 -3.34
N TRP A 245 10.73 7.16 -2.63
CA TRP A 245 9.37 7.39 -2.17
C TRP A 245 8.88 8.79 -2.49
N GLY A 246 7.64 8.87 -2.94
CA GLY A 246 6.77 10.04 -2.84
C GLY A 246 5.92 9.95 -1.57
N THR A 247 4.91 10.78 -1.47
CA THR A 247 3.97 10.76 -0.34
C THR A 247 2.94 9.65 -0.55
N GLY A 248 3.27 8.44 -0.12
CA GLY A 248 2.48 7.21 -0.21
C GLY A 248 2.76 6.34 -1.44
N PHE A 249 3.41 6.84 -2.47
CA PHE A 249 3.80 6.06 -3.64
C PHE A 249 5.25 5.61 -3.59
N MET A 250 5.51 4.38 -4.02
CA MET A 250 6.83 3.96 -4.46
C MET A 250 7.13 4.62 -5.79
N LEU A 251 8.39 5.06 -5.97
CA LEU A 251 8.87 5.69 -7.20
C LEU A 251 9.86 4.77 -7.91
N GLY A 252 9.78 4.76 -9.22
CA GLY A 252 10.73 4.06 -10.06
C GLY A 252 12.12 4.70 -10.05
N SER A 253 13.09 4.04 -10.64
CA SER A 253 14.46 4.52 -10.74
C SER A 253 15.13 4.07 -12.02
N ARG A 254 16.34 4.61 -12.29
CA ARG A 254 17.09 4.25 -13.49
C ARG A 254 17.67 2.82 -13.43
N ARG A 255 18.21 2.39 -12.30
CA ARG A 255 18.96 1.13 -12.19
C ARG A 255 18.26 0.06 -11.36
N PHE A 256 17.73 0.45 -10.19
CA PHE A 256 17.12 -0.46 -9.25
C PHE A 256 15.82 0.16 -8.75
N GLY A 257 14.72 -0.55 -8.88
CA GLY A 257 13.44 -0.05 -8.42
C GLY A 257 12.32 -1.08 -8.54
N PRO A 258 11.17 -0.77 -7.97
CA PRO A 258 10.05 -1.70 -7.89
C PRO A 258 9.37 -1.95 -9.24
N PHE A 259 9.68 -1.16 -10.28
CA PHE A 259 9.04 -1.20 -11.59
C PHE A 259 10.01 -1.51 -12.75
N GLY A 260 11.14 -2.15 -12.45
CA GLY A 260 12.18 -2.48 -13.44
C GLY A 260 13.17 -1.34 -13.67
N ARG A 261 14.06 -1.54 -14.65
CA ARG A 261 15.08 -0.56 -15.04
C ARG A 261 14.49 0.55 -15.91
N ASP A 262 15.16 1.69 -15.90
CA ASP A 262 14.82 2.89 -16.68
C ASP A 262 13.37 3.39 -16.49
N ALA A 263 12.81 3.17 -15.30
CA ALA A 263 11.46 3.52 -14.93
C ALA A 263 11.40 4.78 -14.05
N THR A 264 12.17 5.82 -14.36
CA THR A 264 12.34 7.01 -13.49
C THR A 264 11.07 7.82 -13.28
N ALA A 265 10.15 7.81 -14.23
CA ALA A 265 8.85 8.47 -14.15
C ALA A 265 7.74 7.56 -13.61
N ALA A 266 8.04 6.27 -13.41
CA ALA A 266 7.05 5.33 -12.89
C ALA A 266 6.78 5.56 -11.40
N PHE A 267 5.53 5.40 -11.01
CA PHE A 267 5.09 5.45 -9.62
C PHE A 267 3.88 4.54 -9.40
N GLY A 268 3.76 4.02 -8.19
CA GLY A 268 2.70 3.07 -7.83
C GLY A 268 3.04 2.35 -6.54
N HIS A 269 2.75 1.07 -6.45
CA HIS A 269 3.16 0.24 -5.32
C HIS A 269 3.24 -1.24 -5.68
N THR A 270 4.16 -1.96 -5.07
CA THR A 270 4.26 -3.43 -5.18
C THR A 270 3.59 -4.10 -3.99
N GLY A 271 3.15 -5.35 -4.18
CA GLY A 271 2.63 -6.22 -3.13
C GLY A 271 3.53 -7.41 -2.86
N LEU A 272 3.24 -8.14 -1.80
CA LEU A 272 3.92 -9.37 -1.39
C LEU A 272 3.47 -10.52 -2.30
N THR A 273 4.24 -11.11 -2.99
CA THR A 273 5.27 -10.98 -3.99
C THR A 273 4.62 -11.07 -5.37
N ASN A 274 5.25 -10.59 -6.43
CA ASN A 274 4.74 -10.67 -7.80
C ASN A 274 3.35 -10.03 -8.01
N ILE A 275 3.06 -8.99 -7.27
CA ILE A 275 1.89 -8.12 -7.47
C ILE A 275 2.40 -6.69 -7.56
N ALA A 276 1.88 -5.93 -8.52
CA ALA A 276 2.20 -4.52 -8.65
C ALA A 276 1.09 -3.76 -9.36
N ILE A 277 0.98 -2.49 -9.01
CA ILE A 277 0.22 -1.48 -9.75
C ILE A 277 1.14 -0.28 -9.95
N TRP A 278 1.28 0.18 -11.20
CA TRP A 278 2.04 1.40 -11.45
C TRP A 278 1.61 2.09 -12.74
N ALA A 279 1.85 3.36 -12.77
CA ALA A 279 1.79 4.20 -13.95
C ALA A 279 3.20 4.66 -14.34
N ASP A 280 3.51 4.69 -15.63
CA ASP A 280 4.69 5.35 -16.19
C ASP A 280 4.25 6.32 -17.30
N PRO A 281 4.04 7.59 -16.98
CA PRO A 281 3.62 8.59 -17.96
C PRO A 281 4.60 8.77 -19.11
N SER A 282 5.91 8.55 -18.89
CA SER A 282 6.94 8.72 -19.91
C SER A 282 6.92 7.61 -20.98
N ARG A 283 6.28 6.49 -20.65
CA ARG A 283 6.10 5.37 -21.60
C ARG A 283 4.65 5.23 -22.08
N GLY A 284 3.74 6.08 -21.58
CA GLY A 284 2.31 5.87 -21.82
C GLY A 284 1.78 4.56 -21.21
N LEU A 285 2.42 4.06 -20.14
CA LEU A 285 2.19 2.71 -19.60
C LEU A 285 1.40 2.76 -18.29
N ALA A 286 0.36 1.91 -18.19
CA ALA A 286 -0.41 1.65 -16.98
C ALA A 286 -0.50 0.14 -16.76
N VAL A 287 -0.02 -0.35 -15.62
CA VAL A 287 0.14 -1.78 -15.36
C VAL A 287 -0.57 -2.22 -14.09
N GLY A 288 -1.33 -3.30 -14.23
CA GLY A 288 -1.87 -4.10 -13.14
C GLY A 288 -1.35 -5.53 -13.25
N LEU A 289 -0.48 -5.94 -12.35
CA LEU A 289 0.08 -7.29 -12.30
C LEU A 289 -0.42 -8.02 -11.05
N VAL A 290 -1.07 -9.16 -11.24
CA VAL A 290 -1.56 -10.03 -10.17
C VAL A 290 -1.07 -11.46 -10.36
N SER A 291 -0.80 -12.15 -9.26
CA SER A 291 -0.34 -13.54 -9.27
C SER A 291 -0.85 -14.25 -8.02
N SER A 292 -1.29 -15.49 -8.16
CA SER A 292 -1.64 -16.36 -7.02
C SER A 292 -0.41 -17.00 -6.38
N GLY A 293 0.66 -17.26 -7.14
CA GLY A 293 1.93 -17.77 -6.61
C GLY A 293 2.70 -16.69 -5.86
N LYS A 294 3.13 -17.00 -4.64
CA LYS A 294 3.88 -16.11 -3.74
C LYS A 294 5.26 -16.69 -3.46
N PRO A 295 6.22 -16.51 -4.39
CA PRO A 295 7.58 -16.99 -4.16
C PRO A 295 8.28 -16.16 -3.07
N GLY A 296 8.96 -16.87 -2.18
CA GLY A 296 9.71 -16.25 -1.09
C GLY A 296 11.12 -15.82 -1.45
N GLY A 297 11.72 -16.39 -2.51
CA GLY A 297 13.15 -16.23 -2.75
C GLY A 297 13.61 -16.30 -4.19
N HIS A 298 14.92 -16.27 -4.35
CA HIS A 298 15.62 -16.49 -5.63
C HIS A 298 15.53 -17.99 -6.04
N PRO A 299 15.35 -18.34 -7.33
CA PRO A 299 15.47 -17.50 -8.52
C PRO A 299 14.18 -16.76 -8.94
N GLU A 300 13.07 -16.96 -8.29
CA GLU A 300 11.75 -16.46 -8.70
C GLU A 300 11.70 -14.92 -8.63
N ALA A 301 12.41 -14.31 -7.69
CA ALA A 301 12.57 -12.85 -7.65
C ALA A 301 13.28 -12.31 -8.89
N GLY A 302 14.24 -13.07 -9.44
CA GLY A 302 14.92 -12.74 -10.70
C GLY A 302 13.98 -12.77 -11.90
N ARG A 303 13.05 -13.75 -11.94
CA ARG A 303 12.02 -13.82 -13.01
C ARG A 303 11.09 -12.62 -12.99
N TYR A 304 10.66 -12.20 -11.80
CA TYR A 304 9.82 -11.01 -11.65
C TYR A 304 10.54 -9.76 -12.14
N THR A 305 11.80 -9.56 -11.73
CA THR A 305 12.60 -8.42 -12.19
C THR A 305 12.81 -8.48 -13.72
N ALA A 306 13.11 -9.65 -14.28
CA ALA A 306 13.26 -9.82 -15.72
C ALA A 306 11.97 -9.51 -16.49
N LEU A 307 10.81 -9.87 -15.95
CA LEU A 307 9.51 -9.50 -16.52
C LEU A 307 9.33 -7.98 -16.56
N LEU A 308 9.61 -7.28 -15.47
CA LEU A 308 9.51 -5.82 -15.41
C LEU A 308 10.46 -5.13 -16.38
N ASP A 309 11.72 -5.60 -16.43
CA ASP A 309 12.71 -5.08 -17.36
C ASP A 309 12.28 -5.32 -18.82
N ARG A 310 11.66 -6.47 -19.12
CA ARG A 310 11.14 -6.76 -20.45
C ARG A 310 9.97 -5.88 -20.83
N ILE A 311 9.04 -5.64 -19.91
CA ILE A 311 7.92 -4.70 -20.14
C ILE A 311 8.47 -3.31 -20.51
N ASN A 312 9.47 -2.82 -19.77
CA ASN A 312 10.06 -1.51 -20.02
C ASN A 312 10.85 -1.45 -21.34
N ALA A 313 11.46 -2.56 -21.76
CA ALA A 313 12.19 -2.66 -23.02
C ALA A 313 11.25 -2.68 -24.24
N GLU A 314 10.09 -3.35 -24.13
CA GLU A 314 9.11 -3.43 -25.21
C GLU A 314 8.26 -2.16 -25.38
N VAL A 315 8.17 -1.34 -24.32
CA VAL A 315 7.49 -0.05 -24.34
C VAL A 315 8.52 1.05 -24.12
N PRO A 316 9.17 1.54 -25.18
CA PRO A 316 10.24 2.54 -25.05
C PRO A 316 9.71 3.89 -24.50
N LEU A 317 10.66 4.72 -24.05
CA LEU A 317 10.34 6.11 -23.69
C LEU A 317 9.82 6.87 -24.93
N GLY A 318 8.68 7.57 -24.75
CA GLY A 318 8.12 8.43 -25.78
C GLY A 318 8.80 9.79 -25.87
#